data_d33d098d74e223bc45017c20eba44aad
#
_entry.id   d33d098d74e223bc45017c20eba44aad
#
_cell.length_a   1.000
_cell.length_b   1.000
_cell.length_c   1.000
_cell.angle_alpha   90.00
_cell.angle_beta   90.00
_cell.angle_gamma   90.00
#
_symmetry.space_group_name_H-M   'P 1'
#
loop_
_entity.id
_entity.type
_entity.pdbx_description
1 polymer ?
#
loop_
_entity_poly.entity_id
_entity_poly.type
_entity_poly.pdbx_seq_one_letter_code
_entity_poly.pdbx_strand_id
1 'polypeptide(L)'
;MALTGAPTAPLHEQRAGGAGRVGAPAVMVRMRVALLRHALRDTDRAFWIWFAGGCGLLLALGTVVACGLDPDLGAALLAAWMLGWVVGPLVSGGDEALRAEMFVATGLSRWRLGWALLTSSVVGVAPVVSAVAVLGVVAVGVRGGVLATLLAVVAAAAQLAVLLTVSRVAVGVVGVLVRYRAGAVLAGAVTGLALALPSQGWALVAALAARDATQTLAVATRAAPSGWGLAAAEAAGRGAWGLAVGAVVALLALAAGTFALWCVLLQGRTTRRGASIRPRRLLSARGPAGATVRAHLRSSARDLVQINRFAFALAYGLFFCALPLLVGWTGMLPWAGAVFVVMAAMVWSNQYGRDGTALWLQLVTPGARRIDLLARQGTFLLATGPLALVLTAGLVAAAGTPASTWPYLAAALAAALGAGAGVTAAMSVLAAVPTTDPHRRGGDVLASGGDARETGTTYLTMALVVGLTLPALVVARLAGWWGAVAGVATGALCCYLLTRVALRHLDEQGVELLTLLRHGRRPTAGAPGAVPGRRPVELTGREQAVVLGAGILGTLMLFPQGIVPAVILRGGDPTTRSWFLALHVPAAWAWPVVAVMITLGATLYCVSVWRYRRAATAARGTAVPVPADA
;
A
#
# COMPACT_ATOMS: atom_id res chain seq x y z
N MET A 1 43.93 44.88 12.53
CA MET A 1 44.09 44.92 11.06
C MET A 1 42.68 44.89 10.45
N ALA A 2 42.24 46.05 10.02
CA ALA A 2 40.86 46.33 9.57
C ALA A 2 40.66 45.77 8.17
N LEU A 3 39.65 44.94 7.94
CA LEU A 3 39.19 44.54 6.62
C LEU A 3 38.11 45.52 6.19
N THR A 4 38.49 46.35 5.25
CA THR A 4 37.70 47.35 4.58
C THR A 4 36.53 46.75 3.83
N GLY A 5 35.34 47.35 3.99
CA GLY A 5 34.10 46.95 3.35
C GLY A 5 34.14 47.08 1.83
N ALA A 6 33.64 46.04 1.16
CA ALA A 6 33.26 46.13 -0.25
C ALA A 6 31.87 46.78 -0.36
N PRO A 7 31.64 47.69 -1.30
CA PRO A 7 30.34 48.33 -1.50
C PRO A 7 29.34 47.30 -2.05
N THR A 8 28.23 47.11 -1.34
CA THR A 8 27.08 46.40 -1.85
C THR A 8 26.45 47.20 -2.97
N ALA A 9 26.63 46.74 -4.21
CA ALA A 9 25.89 47.27 -5.34
C ALA A 9 24.39 47.07 -5.13
N PRO A 10 23.52 48.04 -5.39
CA PRO A 10 22.09 47.90 -5.30
C PRO A 10 21.66 46.87 -6.35
N LEU A 11 20.96 45.82 -5.90
CA LEU A 11 20.28 44.87 -6.79
C LEU A 11 19.32 45.68 -7.67
N HIS A 12 19.68 45.83 -8.94
CA HIS A 12 18.82 46.39 -9.96
C HIS A 12 17.46 45.66 -9.87
N GLU A 13 16.42 46.43 -9.52
CA GLU A 13 15.04 46.09 -9.84
C GLU A 13 14.96 45.94 -11.37
N GLN A 14 15.16 44.73 -11.85
CA GLN A 14 14.73 44.37 -13.19
C GLN A 14 13.21 44.50 -13.22
N ARG A 15 12.74 45.68 -13.65
CA ARG A 15 11.38 45.89 -14.13
C ARG A 15 11.09 44.74 -15.10
N ALA A 16 10.35 43.74 -14.65
CA ALA A 16 9.75 42.72 -15.48
C ALA A 16 8.75 43.40 -16.41
N GLY A 17 9.26 43.76 -17.59
CA GLY A 17 8.43 44.22 -18.72
C GLY A 17 7.37 43.16 -18.99
N GLY A 18 6.16 43.58 -19.13
CA GLY A 18 4.92 43.10 -19.71
C GLY A 18 4.77 41.68 -20.26
N ALA A 19 5.30 40.65 -19.60
CA ALA A 19 4.83 39.27 -19.78
C ALA A 19 3.56 39.10 -18.94
N GLY A 20 2.40 38.95 -19.57
CA GLY A 20 1.10 38.80 -18.93
C GLY A 20 1.22 37.89 -17.71
N ARG A 21 0.81 38.37 -16.53
CA ARG A 21 0.91 37.67 -15.24
C ARG A 21 0.20 36.33 -15.33
N VAL A 22 0.94 35.27 -15.67
CA VAL A 22 0.42 33.91 -15.66
C VAL A 22 0.08 33.60 -14.22
N GLY A 23 -1.21 33.39 -13.91
CA GLY A 23 -1.68 33.15 -12.57
C GLY A 23 -1.08 31.86 -11.98
N ALA A 24 -0.86 31.80 -10.69
CA ALA A 24 -0.31 30.62 -9.99
C ALA A 24 -0.97 29.28 -10.41
N PRO A 25 -2.30 29.18 -10.63
CA PRO A 25 -2.93 27.96 -11.13
C PRO A 25 -2.38 27.50 -12.47
N ALA A 26 -2.22 28.41 -13.45
CA ALA A 26 -1.74 28.07 -14.78
C ALA A 26 -0.27 27.59 -14.76
N VAL A 27 0.56 28.15 -13.88
CA VAL A 27 1.95 27.70 -13.69
C VAL A 27 1.96 26.28 -13.12
N MET A 28 1.17 25.99 -12.08
CA MET A 28 1.11 24.67 -11.47
C MET A 28 0.53 23.60 -12.41
N VAL A 29 -0.47 23.95 -13.22
CA VAL A 29 -0.98 23.08 -14.28
C VAL A 29 0.12 22.76 -15.31
N ARG A 30 0.87 23.76 -15.77
CA ARG A 30 2.01 23.55 -16.70
C ARG A 30 3.08 22.64 -16.09
N MET A 31 3.42 22.85 -14.81
CA MET A 31 4.36 21.98 -14.09
C MET A 31 3.84 20.54 -14.03
N ARG A 32 2.55 20.34 -13.72
CA ARG A 32 1.93 19.01 -13.65
C ARG A 32 1.94 18.31 -15.02
N VAL A 33 1.59 19.04 -16.08
CA VAL A 33 1.65 18.54 -17.47
C VAL A 33 3.09 18.15 -17.85
N ALA A 34 4.09 18.96 -17.49
CA ALA A 34 5.49 18.66 -17.77
C ALA A 34 5.96 17.38 -17.04
N LEU A 35 5.58 17.22 -15.76
CA LEU A 35 5.86 16.02 -14.98
C LEU A 35 5.20 14.77 -15.59
N LEU A 36 3.93 14.87 -16.00
CA LEU A 36 3.21 13.78 -16.65
C LEU A 36 3.85 13.41 -17.99
N ARG A 37 4.22 14.39 -18.80
CA ARG A 37 4.94 14.17 -20.08
C ARG A 37 6.28 13.50 -19.86
N HIS A 38 7.00 13.88 -18.81
CA HIS A 38 8.27 13.24 -18.45
C HIS A 38 8.06 11.78 -18.00
N ALA A 39 7.05 11.53 -17.15
CA ALA A 39 6.70 10.17 -16.72
C ALA A 39 6.25 9.26 -17.88
N LEU A 40 5.58 9.82 -18.90
CA LEU A 40 5.18 9.07 -20.10
C LEU A 40 6.33 8.82 -21.09
N ARG A 41 7.46 9.52 -20.97
CA ARG A 41 8.68 9.26 -21.76
C ARG A 41 9.52 8.12 -21.16
N ASP A 42 9.38 7.88 -19.87
CA ASP A 42 10.00 6.76 -19.18
C ASP A 42 9.18 5.50 -19.47
N THR A 43 9.76 4.56 -20.21
CA THR A 43 9.08 3.37 -20.72
C THR A 43 8.42 2.54 -19.61
N ASP A 44 9.08 2.44 -18.45
CA ASP A 44 8.60 1.64 -17.32
C ASP A 44 7.41 2.31 -16.64
N ARG A 45 7.50 3.61 -16.41
CA ARG A 45 6.40 4.38 -15.80
C ARG A 45 5.22 4.51 -16.75
N ALA A 46 5.47 4.71 -18.05
CA ALA A 46 4.44 4.81 -19.06
C ALA A 46 3.60 3.54 -19.11
N PHE A 47 4.22 2.35 -19.07
CA PHE A 47 3.49 1.08 -19.05
C PHE A 47 2.48 1.03 -17.89
N TRP A 48 2.91 1.34 -16.67
CA TRP A 48 2.02 1.31 -15.50
C TRP A 48 0.92 2.36 -15.56
N ILE A 49 1.22 3.54 -16.11
CA ILE A 49 0.23 4.61 -16.31
C ILE A 49 -0.85 4.15 -17.31
N TRP A 50 -0.45 3.55 -18.42
CA TRP A 50 -1.38 3.06 -19.44
C TRP A 50 -2.16 1.83 -18.95
N PHE A 51 -1.52 0.90 -18.27
CA PHE A 51 -2.18 -0.28 -17.71
C PHE A 51 -3.23 0.11 -16.65
N ALA A 52 -2.84 0.91 -15.67
CA ALA A 52 -3.76 1.38 -14.63
C ALA A 52 -4.87 2.27 -15.21
N GLY A 53 -4.53 3.12 -16.18
CA GLY A 53 -5.48 3.96 -16.91
C GLY A 53 -6.48 3.14 -17.69
N GLY A 54 -6.04 2.09 -18.40
CA GLY A 54 -6.90 1.19 -19.16
C GLY A 54 -7.85 0.39 -18.26
N CYS A 55 -7.34 -0.22 -17.19
CA CYS A 55 -8.18 -0.90 -16.20
C CYS A 55 -9.20 0.04 -15.56
N GLY A 56 -8.75 1.25 -15.19
CA GLY A 56 -9.62 2.27 -14.63
C GLY A 56 -10.71 2.72 -15.61
N LEU A 57 -10.36 2.90 -16.89
CA LEU A 57 -11.31 3.28 -17.94
C LEU A 57 -12.38 2.19 -18.15
N LEU A 58 -11.98 0.93 -18.18
CA LEU A 58 -12.93 -0.20 -18.27
C LEU A 58 -13.89 -0.21 -17.08
N LEU A 59 -13.39 0.00 -15.87
CA LEU A 59 -14.21 0.09 -14.67
C LEU A 59 -15.15 1.32 -14.74
N ALA A 60 -14.67 2.46 -15.23
CA ALA A 60 -15.46 3.67 -15.38
C ALA A 60 -16.59 3.48 -16.40
N LEU A 61 -16.31 2.88 -17.56
CA LEU A 61 -17.33 2.55 -18.55
C LEU A 61 -18.35 1.54 -18.00
N GLY A 62 -17.88 0.51 -17.26
CA GLY A 62 -18.75 -0.41 -16.54
C GLY A 62 -19.67 0.31 -15.55
N THR A 63 -19.15 1.35 -14.84
CA THR A 63 -19.96 2.18 -13.94
C THR A 63 -21.04 2.97 -14.70
N VAL A 64 -20.71 3.55 -15.85
CA VAL A 64 -21.69 4.26 -16.70
C VAL A 64 -22.80 3.32 -17.15
N VAL A 65 -22.43 2.12 -17.63
CA VAL A 65 -23.41 1.11 -18.05
C VAL A 65 -24.27 0.65 -16.87
N ALA A 66 -23.65 0.40 -15.71
CA ALA A 66 -24.37 -0.02 -14.51
C ALA A 66 -25.37 1.05 -14.05
N CYS A 67 -24.99 2.33 -13.99
CA CYS A 67 -25.92 3.42 -13.70
C CYS A 67 -27.10 3.47 -14.69
N GLY A 68 -26.82 3.13 -15.95
CA GLY A 68 -27.84 3.04 -16.99
C GLY A 68 -28.77 1.83 -16.83
N LEU A 69 -28.34 0.71 -16.33
CA LEU A 69 -29.15 -0.52 -16.21
C LEU A 69 -29.85 -0.61 -14.86
N ASP A 70 -29.11 -0.36 -13.77
CA ASP A 70 -29.58 -0.44 -12.39
C ASP A 70 -28.99 0.72 -11.58
N PRO A 71 -29.80 1.73 -11.19
CA PRO A 71 -29.33 2.85 -10.42
C PRO A 71 -28.80 2.49 -9.01
N ASP A 72 -29.25 1.39 -8.40
CA ASP A 72 -28.75 0.95 -7.09
C ASP A 72 -27.32 0.39 -7.20
N LEU A 73 -27.06 -0.41 -8.22
CA LEU A 73 -25.72 -0.85 -8.56
C LEU A 73 -24.83 0.34 -8.92
N GLY A 74 -25.36 1.31 -9.68
CA GLY A 74 -24.69 2.56 -10.00
C GLY A 74 -24.28 3.36 -8.75
N ALA A 75 -25.18 3.50 -7.78
CA ALA A 75 -24.89 4.18 -6.51
C ALA A 75 -23.79 3.46 -5.71
N ALA A 76 -23.82 2.14 -5.66
CA ALA A 76 -22.80 1.33 -5.01
C ALA A 76 -21.41 1.48 -5.67
N LEU A 77 -21.35 1.51 -7.01
CA LEU A 77 -20.11 1.73 -7.74
C LEU A 77 -19.58 3.16 -7.56
N LEU A 78 -20.43 4.18 -7.54
CA LEU A 78 -20.02 5.57 -7.23
C LEU A 78 -19.52 5.71 -5.79
N ALA A 79 -20.09 4.95 -4.84
CA ALA A 79 -19.55 4.86 -3.49
C ALA A 79 -18.17 4.19 -3.45
N ALA A 80 -17.96 3.15 -4.25
CA ALA A 80 -16.65 2.51 -4.41
C ALA A 80 -15.62 3.48 -5.03
N TRP A 81 -16.00 4.31 -6.01
CA TRP A 81 -15.16 5.38 -6.54
C TRP A 81 -14.77 6.39 -5.47
N MET A 82 -15.73 6.83 -4.64
CA MET A 82 -15.45 7.75 -3.53
C MET A 82 -14.50 7.14 -2.51
N LEU A 83 -14.71 5.88 -2.14
CA LEU A 83 -13.82 5.14 -1.28
C LEU A 83 -12.42 5.03 -1.89
N GLY A 84 -12.31 4.74 -3.19
CA GLY A 84 -11.05 4.70 -3.92
C GLY A 84 -10.28 6.03 -3.86
N TRP A 85 -10.97 7.17 -3.95
CA TRP A 85 -10.36 8.49 -3.83
C TRP A 85 -9.91 8.83 -2.40
N VAL A 86 -10.55 8.27 -1.38
CA VAL A 86 -10.10 8.40 0.01
C VAL A 86 -8.92 7.47 0.29
N VAL A 87 -9.05 6.21 -0.11
CA VAL A 87 -8.11 5.13 0.22
C VAL A 87 -6.86 5.17 -0.64
N GLY A 88 -7.02 5.40 -1.95
CA GLY A 88 -5.90 5.35 -2.91
C GLY A 88 -4.70 6.20 -2.48
N PRO A 89 -4.86 7.49 -2.22
CA PRO A 89 -3.76 8.34 -1.77
C PRO A 89 -3.19 7.96 -0.40
N LEU A 90 -4.00 7.38 0.50
CA LEU A 90 -3.53 6.90 1.81
C LEU A 90 -2.63 5.68 1.68
N VAL A 91 -2.96 4.77 0.74
CA VAL A 91 -2.18 3.56 0.47
C VAL A 91 -0.93 3.85 -0.37
N SER A 92 -1.06 4.72 -1.39
CA SER A 92 0.06 5.11 -2.26
C SER A 92 1.06 6.06 -1.62
N GLY A 93 0.87 6.45 -0.36
CA GLY A 93 1.76 7.36 0.36
C GLY A 93 1.61 8.82 -0.01
N GLY A 94 0.45 9.22 -0.53
CA GLY A 94 0.15 10.62 -0.83
C GLY A 94 1.04 11.19 -1.92
N ASP A 95 1.20 10.48 -3.04
CA ASP A 95 2.05 10.90 -4.17
C ASP A 95 1.54 12.20 -4.83
N GLU A 96 1.70 13.29 -4.09
CA GLU A 96 1.50 14.63 -4.60
C GLU A 96 2.77 15.06 -5.33
N ALA A 97 2.73 15.01 -6.66
CA ALA A 97 3.82 15.50 -7.49
C ALA A 97 4.16 16.99 -7.20
N LEU A 98 3.17 17.76 -6.75
CA LEU A 98 3.31 19.13 -6.28
C LEU A 98 2.87 19.22 -4.81
N ARG A 99 3.84 19.31 -3.91
CA ARG A 99 3.59 19.41 -2.47
C ARG A 99 3.45 20.87 -2.03
N ALA A 100 2.52 21.14 -1.13
CA ALA A 100 2.31 22.49 -0.60
C ALA A 100 3.59 23.10 0.02
N GLU A 101 4.42 22.24 0.64
CA GLU A 101 5.68 22.65 1.27
C GLU A 101 6.69 23.27 0.27
N MET A 102 6.64 22.88 -1.01
CA MET A 102 7.51 23.46 -2.05
C MET A 102 7.21 24.92 -2.33
N PHE A 103 6.02 25.39 -1.97
CA PHE A 103 5.53 26.73 -2.27
C PHE A 103 5.46 27.65 -1.04
N VAL A 104 5.96 27.21 0.13
CA VAL A 104 5.95 28.02 1.36
C VAL A 104 6.70 29.34 1.16
N ALA A 105 7.82 29.31 0.44
CA ALA A 105 8.64 30.51 0.17
C ALA A 105 7.98 31.51 -0.81
N THR A 106 6.89 31.13 -1.49
CA THR A 106 6.25 31.99 -2.51
C THR A 106 5.32 33.06 -1.93
N GLY A 107 5.03 33.00 -0.62
CA GLY A 107 4.12 33.96 0.05
C GLY A 107 2.66 33.87 -0.40
N LEU A 108 2.26 32.82 -1.13
CA LEU A 108 0.88 32.65 -1.57
C LEU A 108 -0.05 32.43 -0.37
N SER A 109 -1.21 33.11 -0.38
CA SER A 109 -2.24 32.82 0.61
C SER A 109 -2.75 31.38 0.48
N ARG A 110 -3.20 30.79 1.61
CA ARG A 110 -3.72 29.39 1.64
C ARG A 110 -4.81 29.12 0.59
N TRP A 111 -5.67 30.08 0.34
CA TRP A 111 -6.74 29.98 -0.63
C TRP A 111 -6.22 29.95 -2.08
N ARG A 112 -5.26 30.84 -2.40
CA ARG A 112 -4.64 30.89 -3.72
C ARG A 112 -3.80 29.63 -3.97
N LEU A 113 -3.05 29.18 -2.97
CA LEU A 113 -2.29 27.95 -3.05
C LEU A 113 -3.20 26.74 -3.18
N GLY A 114 -4.25 26.63 -2.34
CA GLY A 114 -5.24 25.56 -2.41
C GLY A 114 -5.91 25.50 -3.78
N TRP A 115 -6.37 26.63 -4.31
CA TRP A 115 -6.98 26.70 -5.64
C TRP A 115 -6.01 26.29 -6.75
N ALA A 116 -4.76 26.73 -6.70
CA ALA A 116 -3.73 26.37 -7.68
C ALA A 116 -3.36 24.87 -7.63
N LEU A 117 -3.28 24.29 -6.43
CA LEU A 117 -3.05 22.85 -6.25
C LEU A 117 -4.27 22.04 -6.70
N LEU A 118 -5.50 22.47 -6.39
CA LEU A 118 -6.71 21.77 -6.80
C LEU A 118 -6.85 21.75 -8.33
N THR A 119 -6.67 22.90 -9.00
CA THR A 119 -6.72 22.97 -10.47
C THR A 119 -5.64 22.11 -11.12
N SER A 120 -4.43 22.09 -10.55
CA SER A 120 -3.36 21.20 -11.05
C SER A 120 -3.70 19.72 -10.87
N SER A 121 -4.47 19.35 -9.82
CA SER A 121 -4.82 17.97 -9.54
C SER A 121 -5.84 17.37 -10.53
N VAL A 122 -6.56 18.19 -11.28
CA VAL A 122 -7.44 17.74 -12.37
C VAL A 122 -6.63 17.12 -13.52
N VAL A 123 -5.35 17.48 -13.65
CA VAL A 123 -4.47 16.95 -14.67
C VAL A 123 -3.86 15.62 -14.19
N GLY A 124 -4.34 14.51 -14.74
CA GLY A 124 -3.86 13.17 -14.41
C GLY A 124 -4.79 12.08 -14.91
N VAL A 125 -4.36 10.82 -14.86
CA VAL A 125 -5.16 9.68 -15.31
C VAL A 125 -6.36 9.47 -14.39
N ALA A 126 -6.16 9.46 -13.08
CA ALA A 126 -7.25 9.20 -12.12
C ALA A 126 -8.42 10.20 -12.23
N PRO A 127 -8.21 11.54 -12.29
CA PRO A 127 -9.31 12.48 -12.49
C PRO A 127 -10.06 12.28 -13.82
N VAL A 128 -9.33 12.00 -14.91
CA VAL A 128 -9.95 11.76 -16.23
C VAL A 128 -10.83 10.51 -16.21
N VAL A 129 -10.31 9.41 -15.67
CA VAL A 129 -11.06 8.16 -15.54
C VAL A 129 -12.27 8.34 -14.62
N SER A 130 -12.14 9.07 -13.53
CA SER A 130 -13.27 9.38 -12.63
C SER A 130 -14.30 10.31 -13.27
N ALA A 131 -13.86 11.26 -14.12
CA ALA A 131 -14.77 12.07 -14.91
C ALA A 131 -15.62 11.20 -15.86
N VAL A 132 -15.04 10.15 -16.46
CA VAL A 132 -15.81 9.17 -17.24
C VAL A 132 -16.79 8.42 -16.35
N ALA A 133 -16.40 7.96 -15.16
CA ALA A 133 -17.27 7.22 -14.25
C ALA A 133 -18.51 8.04 -13.83
N VAL A 134 -18.31 9.33 -13.48
CA VAL A 134 -19.44 10.21 -13.08
C VAL A 134 -20.37 10.56 -14.25
N LEU A 135 -20.01 10.30 -15.52
CA LEU A 135 -20.95 10.38 -16.64
C LEU A 135 -22.10 9.37 -16.50
N GLY A 136 -21.98 8.36 -15.64
CA GLY A 136 -23.09 7.50 -15.26
C GLY A 136 -24.28 8.29 -14.67
N VAL A 137 -24.03 9.39 -13.96
CA VAL A 137 -25.07 10.31 -13.48
C VAL A 137 -25.80 10.97 -14.67
N VAL A 138 -25.05 11.37 -15.70
CA VAL A 138 -25.61 11.97 -16.92
C VAL A 138 -26.42 10.94 -17.71
N ALA A 139 -25.96 9.68 -17.78
CA ALA A 139 -26.68 8.58 -18.42
C ALA A 139 -28.08 8.37 -17.82
N VAL A 140 -28.24 8.55 -16.52
CA VAL A 140 -29.54 8.53 -15.85
C VAL A 140 -30.36 9.79 -16.19
N GLY A 141 -29.73 10.96 -16.20
CA GLY A 141 -30.40 12.23 -16.54
C GLY A 141 -30.98 12.25 -17.96
N VAL A 142 -30.31 11.62 -18.94
CA VAL A 142 -30.78 11.53 -20.34
C VAL A 142 -32.17 10.91 -20.44
N ARG A 143 -32.50 9.95 -19.57
CA ARG A 143 -33.82 9.31 -19.53
C ARG A 143 -34.93 10.24 -19.04
N GLY A 144 -34.57 11.27 -18.26
CA GLY A 144 -35.51 12.26 -17.72
C GLY A 144 -35.78 13.47 -18.64
N GLY A 145 -35.18 13.50 -19.84
CA GLY A 145 -35.31 14.58 -20.80
C GLY A 145 -34.23 15.65 -20.69
N VAL A 146 -34.33 16.70 -21.52
CA VAL A 146 -33.25 17.69 -21.71
C VAL A 146 -32.90 18.44 -20.41
N LEU A 147 -33.90 18.91 -19.67
CA LEU A 147 -33.64 19.66 -18.43
C LEU A 147 -33.01 18.77 -17.34
N ALA A 148 -33.46 17.52 -17.21
CA ALA A 148 -32.87 16.55 -16.31
C ALA A 148 -31.42 16.24 -16.69
N THR A 149 -31.13 16.16 -18.00
CA THR A 149 -29.74 15.96 -18.51
C THR A 149 -28.85 17.15 -18.13
N LEU A 150 -29.30 18.37 -18.34
CA LEU A 150 -28.52 19.57 -17.98
C LEU A 150 -28.22 19.61 -16.47
N LEU A 151 -29.22 19.32 -15.64
CA LEU A 151 -29.00 19.21 -14.18
C LEU A 151 -28.04 18.09 -13.83
N ALA A 152 -28.14 16.92 -14.48
CA ALA A 152 -27.26 15.79 -14.28
C ALA A 152 -25.79 16.09 -14.66
N VAL A 153 -25.55 16.92 -15.68
CA VAL A 153 -24.20 17.41 -16.02
C VAL A 153 -23.62 18.24 -14.90
N VAL A 154 -24.42 19.15 -14.33
CA VAL A 154 -24.00 19.97 -13.17
C VAL A 154 -23.76 19.08 -11.94
N ALA A 155 -24.65 18.11 -11.69
CA ALA A 155 -24.51 17.15 -10.61
C ALA A 155 -23.23 16.29 -10.75
N ALA A 156 -22.92 15.82 -11.96
CA ALA A 156 -21.70 15.06 -12.27
C ALA A 156 -20.42 15.89 -12.02
N ALA A 157 -20.42 17.14 -12.45
CA ALA A 157 -19.32 18.07 -12.19
C ALA A 157 -19.13 18.34 -10.68
N ALA A 158 -20.22 18.56 -9.95
CA ALA A 158 -20.20 18.74 -8.50
C ALA A 158 -19.71 17.45 -7.79
N GLN A 159 -20.16 16.27 -8.23
CA GLN A 159 -19.73 14.99 -7.72
C GLN A 159 -18.23 14.77 -7.91
N LEU A 160 -17.68 15.10 -9.07
CA LEU A 160 -16.24 15.05 -9.34
C LEU A 160 -15.46 16.00 -8.42
N ALA A 161 -15.97 17.22 -8.20
CA ALA A 161 -15.38 18.18 -7.27
C ALA A 161 -15.34 17.65 -5.84
N VAL A 162 -16.41 16.97 -5.39
CA VAL A 162 -16.45 16.30 -4.08
C VAL A 162 -15.40 15.19 -4.00
N LEU A 163 -15.27 14.32 -5.00
CA LEU A 163 -14.25 13.26 -5.04
C LEU A 163 -12.85 13.84 -4.85
N LEU A 164 -12.51 14.90 -5.60
CA LEU A 164 -11.21 15.54 -5.55
C LEU A 164 -10.95 16.19 -4.17
N THR A 165 -11.90 16.92 -3.63
CA THR A 165 -11.70 17.68 -2.38
C THR A 165 -11.74 16.78 -1.14
N VAL A 166 -12.61 15.78 -1.08
CA VAL A 166 -12.66 14.78 0.02
C VAL A 166 -11.33 14.00 0.09
N SER A 167 -10.78 13.61 -1.05
CA SER A 167 -9.46 12.97 -1.12
C SER A 167 -8.37 13.83 -0.46
N ARG A 168 -8.37 15.13 -0.75
CA ARG A 168 -7.40 16.09 -0.19
C ARG A 168 -7.57 16.27 1.32
N VAL A 169 -8.82 16.32 1.77
CA VAL A 169 -9.13 16.37 3.21
C VAL A 169 -8.66 15.10 3.90
N ALA A 170 -8.94 13.92 3.35
CA ALA A 170 -8.53 12.64 3.92
C ALA A 170 -7.01 12.57 4.14
N VAL A 171 -6.21 12.90 3.11
CA VAL A 171 -4.75 12.99 3.21
C VAL A 171 -4.32 14.06 4.22
N GLY A 172 -5.00 15.23 4.23
CA GLY A 172 -4.72 16.31 5.16
C GLY A 172 -4.96 15.91 6.61
N VAL A 173 -6.09 15.30 6.90
CA VAL A 173 -6.47 14.81 8.25
C VAL A 173 -5.49 13.74 8.72
N VAL A 174 -5.22 12.72 7.89
CA VAL A 174 -4.25 11.68 8.23
C VAL A 174 -2.87 12.29 8.48
N GLY A 175 -2.42 13.23 7.65
CA GLY A 175 -1.15 13.93 7.84
C GLY A 175 -1.08 14.73 9.16
N VAL A 176 -2.19 15.24 9.68
CA VAL A 176 -2.27 15.86 11.03
C VAL A 176 -2.30 14.80 12.12
N LEU A 177 -3.11 13.75 11.96
CA LEU A 177 -3.26 12.68 12.93
C LEU A 177 -1.94 11.96 13.20
N VAL A 178 -1.16 11.67 12.16
CA VAL A 178 0.10 10.92 12.28
C VAL A 178 1.18 11.68 13.08
N ARG A 179 0.98 12.96 13.40
CA ARG A 179 1.86 13.71 14.31
C ARG A 179 1.76 13.28 15.78
N TYR A 180 0.71 12.55 16.14
CA TYR A 180 0.45 12.03 17.48
C TYR A 180 0.42 10.50 17.45
N ARG A 181 0.81 9.85 18.53
CA ARG A 181 0.82 8.38 18.62
C ARG A 181 -0.56 7.75 18.37
N ALA A 182 -1.58 8.28 19.04
CA ALA A 182 -2.95 7.80 18.84
C ALA A 182 -3.41 7.99 17.39
N GLY A 183 -3.07 9.13 16.81
CA GLY A 183 -3.37 9.41 15.42
C GLY A 183 -2.60 8.53 14.44
N ALA A 184 -1.33 8.19 14.73
CA ALA A 184 -0.56 7.24 13.93
C ALA A 184 -1.18 5.84 13.96
N VAL A 185 -1.68 5.39 15.13
CA VAL A 185 -2.41 4.13 15.27
C VAL A 185 -3.72 4.16 14.47
N LEU A 186 -4.51 5.23 14.62
CA LEU A 186 -5.77 5.39 13.88
C LEU A 186 -5.55 5.42 12.36
N ALA A 187 -4.56 6.18 11.89
CA ALA A 187 -4.22 6.25 10.48
C ALA A 187 -3.80 4.88 9.93
N GLY A 188 -2.97 4.14 10.68
CA GLY A 188 -2.60 2.77 10.33
C GLY A 188 -3.80 1.83 10.28
N ALA A 189 -4.69 1.92 11.27
CA ALA A 189 -5.91 1.10 11.30
C ALA A 189 -6.83 1.38 10.11
N VAL A 190 -7.06 2.66 9.80
CA VAL A 190 -7.86 3.08 8.63
C VAL A 190 -7.23 2.57 7.33
N THR A 191 -5.91 2.68 7.18
CA THR A 191 -5.21 2.19 5.99
C THR A 191 -5.27 0.65 5.90
N GLY A 192 -5.19 -0.04 7.05
CA GLY A 192 -5.32 -1.50 7.11
C GLY A 192 -6.71 -1.98 6.69
N LEU A 193 -7.77 -1.36 7.22
CA LEU A 193 -9.14 -1.61 6.78
C LEU A 193 -9.32 -1.32 5.29
N ALA A 194 -8.81 -0.17 4.85
CA ALA A 194 -8.92 0.30 3.48
C ALA A 194 -8.28 -0.66 2.46
N LEU A 195 -7.16 -1.31 2.82
CA LEU A 195 -6.53 -2.32 1.98
C LEU A 195 -7.18 -3.71 2.13
N ALA A 196 -7.75 -4.02 3.29
CA ALA A 196 -8.49 -5.26 3.50
C ALA A 196 -9.77 -5.33 2.66
N LEU A 197 -10.48 -4.20 2.47
CA LEU A 197 -11.71 -4.11 1.69
C LEU A 197 -11.54 -4.64 0.24
N PRO A 198 -10.63 -4.14 -0.60
CA PRO A 198 -10.45 -4.69 -1.95
C PRO A 198 -9.90 -6.11 -1.95
N SER A 199 -9.10 -6.48 -0.93
CA SER A 199 -8.56 -7.84 -0.79
C SER A 199 -9.66 -8.87 -0.51
N GLN A 200 -10.75 -8.47 0.12
CA GLN A 200 -11.94 -9.28 0.42
C GLN A 200 -13.18 -8.79 -0.35
N GLY A 201 -12.97 -8.13 -1.47
CA GLY A 201 -14.04 -7.55 -2.28
C GLY A 201 -15.12 -8.56 -2.69
N TRP A 202 -14.74 -9.85 -2.83
CA TRP A 202 -15.69 -10.93 -3.10
C TRP A 202 -16.73 -11.09 -1.98
N ALA A 203 -16.33 -10.98 -0.70
CA ALA A 203 -17.24 -11.09 0.43
C ALA A 203 -18.23 -9.91 0.45
N LEU A 204 -17.74 -8.71 0.12
CA LEU A 204 -18.59 -7.55 -0.04
C LEU A 204 -19.57 -7.74 -1.20
N VAL A 205 -19.10 -8.17 -2.39
CA VAL A 205 -19.97 -8.44 -3.54
C VAL A 205 -21.00 -9.53 -3.22
N ALA A 206 -20.61 -10.61 -2.55
CA ALA A 206 -21.53 -11.68 -2.16
C ALA A 206 -22.55 -11.21 -1.12
N ALA A 207 -22.13 -10.41 -0.14
CA ALA A 207 -23.05 -9.79 0.82
C ALA A 207 -24.05 -8.85 0.14
N LEU A 208 -23.61 -8.12 -0.88
CA LEU A 208 -24.44 -7.23 -1.68
C LEU A 208 -25.43 -7.99 -2.58
N ALA A 209 -25.05 -9.16 -3.06
CA ALA A 209 -25.90 -10.03 -3.87
C ALA A 209 -26.98 -10.75 -3.05
N ALA A 210 -26.84 -10.84 -1.72
CA ALA A 210 -27.87 -11.35 -0.83
C ALA A 210 -29.04 -10.37 -0.74
N ARG A 211 -30.26 -10.82 -1.09
CA ARG A 211 -31.44 -9.95 -1.29
C ARG A 211 -31.74 -8.98 -0.16
N ASP A 212 -31.50 -9.37 1.09
CA ASP A 212 -31.80 -8.51 2.26
C ASP A 212 -30.74 -7.43 2.50
N ALA A 213 -29.49 -7.68 2.10
CA ALA A 213 -28.38 -6.73 2.22
C ALA A 213 -28.38 -5.70 1.08
N THR A 214 -28.89 -6.07 -0.13
CA THR A 214 -28.96 -5.15 -1.28
C THR A 214 -29.81 -3.94 -0.97
N GLN A 215 -30.94 -4.12 -0.31
CA GLN A 215 -31.84 -3.01 0.00
C GLN A 215 -31.23 -2.03 1.03
N THR A 216 -30.62 -2.56 2.09
CA THR A 216 -29.94 -1.73 3.11
C THR A 216 -28.74 -0.98 2.51
N LEU A 217 -27.96 -1.62 1.65
CA LEU A 217 -26.82 -0.99 1.00
C LEU A 217 -27.25 0.05 -0.03
N ALA A 218 -28.28 -0.23 -0.83
CA ALA A 218 -28.83 0.72 -1.79
C ALA A 218 -29.29 2.00 -1.06
N VAL A 219 -29.99 1.87 0.07
CA VAL A 219 -30.36 3.00 0.91
C VAL A 219 -29.13 3.73 1.43
N ALA A 220 -28.13 3.02 1.97
CA ALA A 220 -26.92 3.62 2.52
C ALA A 220 -26.07 4.34 1.46
N THR A 221 -25.88 3.74 0.27
CA THR A 221 -25.10 4.34 -0.82
C THR A 221 -25.79 5.52 -1.46
N ARG A 222 -27.13 5.51 -1.54
CA ARG A 222 -27.93 6.64 -2.01
C ARG A 222 -27.96 7.78 -0.99
N ALA A 223 -27.99 7.48 0.32
CA ALA A 223 -27.92 8.47 1.39
C ALA A 223 -26.52 9.10 1.51
N ALA A 224 -25.48 8.36 1.14
CA ALA A 224 -24.10 8.84 1.16
C ALA A 224 -23.89 9.93 0.08
N PRO A 225 -22.94 10.89 0.30
CA PRO A 225 -22.63 11.94 -0.67
C PRO A 225 -22.23 11.41 -2.05
N SER A 226 -21.77 10.18 -2.13
CA SER A 226 -21.45 9.49 -3.39
C SER A 226 -22.68 9.24 -4.27
N GLY A 227 -23.86 9.08 -3.67
CA GLY A 227 -25.12 8.82 -4.38
C GLY A 227 -25.93 10.08 -4.70
N TRP A 228 -25.60 11.25 -4.12
CA TRP A 228 -26.43 12.46 -4.28
C TRP A 228 -26.52 12.97 -5.72
N GLY A 229 -25.45 12.78 -6.53
CA GLY A 229 -25.51 13.12 -7.95
C GLY A 229 -26.53 12.27 -8.71
N LEU A 230 -26.55 10.96 -8.42
CA LEU A 230 -27.52 10.04 -9.02
C LEU A 230 -28.95 10.35 -8.56
N ALA A 231 -29.15 10.59 -7.25
CA ALA A 231 -30.43 10.98 -6.68
C ALA A 231 -30.97 12.28 -7.29
N ALA A 232 -30.08 13.27 -7.58
CA ALA A 232 -30.46 14.51 -8.26
C ALA A 232 -30.97 14.24 -9.68
N ALA A 233 -30.26 13.38 -10.46
CA ALA A 233 -30.66 13.03 -11.82
C ALA A 233 -31.99 12.28 -11.86
N GLU A 234 -32.20 11.32 -10.95
CA GLU A 234 -33.47 10.60 -10.81
C GLU A 234 -34.63 11.49 -10.37
N ALA A 235 -34.40 12.38 -9.40
CA ALA A 235 -35.40 13.31 -8.92
C ALA A 235 -35.84 14.28 -10.04
N ALA A 236 -34.88 14.77 -10.83
CA ALA A 236 -35.17 15.61 -11.99
C ALA A 236 -36.02 14.87 -13.05
N GLY A 237 -35.65 13.57 -13.33
CA GLY A 237 -36.41 12.74 -14.26
C GLY A 237 -37.86 12.47 -13.81
N ARG A 238 -38.12 12.46 -12.51
CA ARG A 238 -39.45 12.32 -11.94
C ARG A 238 -40.22 13.66 -11.78
N GLY A 239 -39.63 14.78 -12.20
CA GLY A 239 -40.18 16.12 -12.02
C GLY A 239 -40.09 16.69 -10.59
N ALA A 240 -39.38 16.03 -9.68
CA ALA A 240 -39.15 16.46 -8.30
C ALA A 240 -38.00 17.48 -8.21
N TRP A 241 -38.17 18.62 -8.86
CA TRP A 241 -37.11 19.64 -9.05
C TRP A 241 -36.55 20.19 -7.72
N GLY A 242 -37.36 20.33 -6.67
CA GLY A 242 -36.91 20.80 -5.36
C GLY A 242 -35.84 19.86 -4.76
N LEU A 243 -36.06 18.54 -4.83
CA LEU A 243 -35.11 17.54 -4.37
C LEU A 243 -33.87 17.47 -5.28
N ALA A 244 -34.08 17.59 -6.59
CA ALA A 244 -33.00 17.54 -7.57
C ALA A 244 -32.01 18.71 -7.38
N VAL A 245 -32.53 19.94 -7.30
CA VAL A 245 -31.72 21.14 -7.06
C VAL A 245 -31.11 21.11 -5.66
N GLY A 246 -31.89 20.69 -4.64
CA GLY A 246 -31.38 20.53 -3.26
C GLY A 246 -30.18 19.61 -3.16
N ALA A 247 -30.20 18.46 -3.85
CA ALA A 247 -29.05 17.52 -3.89
C ALA A 247 -27.83 18.13 -4.57
N VAL A 248 -27.99 18.86 -5.66
CA VAL A 248 -26.88 19.57 -6.34
C VAL A 248 -26.28 20.65 -5.44
N VAL A 249 -27.12 21.45 -4.78
CA VAL A 249 -26.68 22.48 -3.83
C VAL A 249 -25.93 21.84 -2.66
N ALA A 250 -26.42 20.72 -2.13
CA ALA A 250 -25.75 19.97 -1.08
C ALA A 250 -24.35 19.45 -1.54
N LEU A 251 -24.22 18.94 -2.76
CA LEU A 251 -22.92 18.53 -3.34
C LEU A 251 -21.96 19.73 -3.48
N LEU A 252 -22.45 20.86 -3.98
CA LEU A 252 -21.62 22.06 -4.12
C LEU A 252 -21.19 22.62 -2.76
N ALA A 253 -22.11 22.62 -1.77
CA ALA A 253 -21.80 23.02 -0.40
C ALA A 253 -20.76 22.09 0.24
N LEU A 254 -20.88 20.78 0.02
CA LEU A 254 -19.91 19.79 0.50
C LEU A 254 -18.55 19.98 -0.17
N ALA A 255 -18.49 20.20 -1.49
CA ALA A 255 -17.25 20.46 -2.21
C ALA A 255 -16.58 21.75 -1.70
N ALA A 256 -17.35 22.82 -1.49
CA ALA A 256 -16.83 24.07 -0.95
C ALA A 256 -16.36 23.92 0.50
N GLY A 257 -17.13 23.23 1.35
CA GLY A 257 -16.77 22.97 2.75
C GLY A 257 -15.52 22.11 2.89
N THR A 258 -15.41 21.04 2.11
CA THR A 258 -14.21 20.17 2.10
C THR A 258 -12.99 20.90 1.52
N PHE A 259 -13.16 21.73 0.49
CA PHE A 259 -12.10 22.60 -0.02
C PHE A 259 -11.62 23.60 1.04
N ALA A 260 -12.56 24.26 1.76
CA ALA A 260 -12.23 25.19 2.82
C ALA A 260 -11.47 24.49 3.96
N LEU A 261 -11.94 23.34 4.41
CA LEU A 261 -11.28 22.53 5.41
C LEU A 261 -9.85 22.14 4.97
N TRP A 262 -9.68 21.71 3.73
CA TRP A 262 -8.36 21.40 3.19
C TRP A 262 -7.43 22.61 3.20
N CYS A 263 -7.89 23.80 2.79
CA CYS A 263 -7.12 25.04 2.85
C CYS A 263 -6.68 25.40 4.29
N VAL A 264 -7.49 25.08 5.30
CA VAL A 264 -7.10 25.22 6.71
C VAL A 264 -6.03 24.20 7.10
N LEU A 265 -6.18 22.94 6.67
CA LEU A 265 -5.22 21.88 6.95
C LEU A 265 -3.84 22.14 6.31
N LEU A 266 -3.78 22.85 5.17
CA LEU A 266 -2.52 23.25 4.52
C LEU A 266 -1.66 24.13 5.43
N GLN A 267 -2.23 25.02 6.23
CA GLN A 267 -1.48 25.86 7.19
C GLN A 267 -0.83 25.06 8.32
N GLY A 268 -1.51 24.04 8.81
CA GLY A 268 -0.99 23.19 9.89
C GLY A 268 0.24 22.38 9.48
N ARG A 269 0.52 22.20 8.20
CA ARG A 269 1.70 21.47 7.69
C ARG A 269 2.99 22.29 7.75
N THR A 270 2.90 23.62 7.74
CA THR A 270 4.06 24.53 7.69
C THR A 270 4.66 24.84 9.05
N THR A 271 3.92 24.63 10.15
CA THR A 271 4.40 24.89 11.52
C THR A 271 4.92 23.60 12.16
N ARG A 272 6.25 23.42 12.16
CA ARG A 272 6.93 22.38 12.94
C ARG A 272 6.85 22.72 14.43
N ARG A 273 5.99 22.05 15.17
CA ARG A 273 6.18 21.93 16.62
C ARG A 273 7.08 20.72 16.90
N GLY A 274 8.28 20.97 17.40
CA GLY A 274 9.16 19.92 17.90
C GLY A 274 8.44 19.07 18.95
N ALA A 275 8.40 17.76 18.74
CA ALA A 275 7.86 16.86 19.75
C ALA A 275 8.73 16.94 21.00
N SER A 276 8.16 17.34 22.14
CA SER A 276 8.86 17.34 23.42
C SER A 276 9.15 15.90 23.84
N ILE A 277 10.41 15.55 23.91
CA ILE A 277 10.88 14.23 24.34
C ILE A 277 10.91 14.23 25.86
N ARG A 278 9.90 13.61 26.50
CA ARG A 278 9.97 13.35 27.93
C ARG A 278 10.86 12.13 28.21
N PRO A 279 11.91 12.26 29.04
CA PRO A 279 12.72 11.11 29.42
C PRO A 279 11.87 10.15 30.27
N ARG A 280 11.76 8.89 29.82
CA ARG A 280 11.11 7.83 30.59
C ARG A 280 12.17 6.96 31.26
N ARG A 281 11.93 6.53 32.50
CA ARG A 281 12.82 5.65 33.27
C ARG A 281 13.18 4.40 32.45
N LEU A 282 14.46 4.06 32.50
CA LEU A 282 15.03 2.93 31.80
C LEU A 282 14.68 1.63 32.54
N LEU A 283 14.00 0.71 31.89
CA LEU A 283 13.94 -0.67 32.37
C LEU A 283 15.38 -1.24 32.36
N SER A 284 15.80 -1.91 33.43
CA SER A 284 17.12 -2.54 33.49
C SER A 284 17.21 -3.67 32.44
N ALA A 285 18.29 -3.72 31.66
CA ALA A 285 18.54 -4.80 30.72
C ALA A 285 19.73 -5.62 31.21
N ARG A 286 19.60 -6.93 31.13
CA ARG A 286 20.70 -7.85 31.45
C ARG A 286 21.45 -8.17 30.16
N GLY A 287 22.74 -7.83 30.11
CA GLY A 287 23.64 -8.13 29.01
C GLY A 287 23.43 -7.29 27.73
N PRO A 288 24.38 -7.39 26.77
CA PRO A 288 24.37 -6.58 25.55
C PRO A 288 23.19 -6.89 24.62
N ALA A 289 22.81 -8.15 24.47
CA ALA A 289 21.66 -8.53 23.64
C ALA A 289 20.34 -7.95 24.17
N GLY A 290 20.08 -8.06 25.48
CA GLY A 290 18.88 -7.47 26.09
C GLY A 290 18.85 -5.95 26.01
N ALA A 291 20.01 -5.29 26.11
CA ALA A 291 20.15 -3.86 25.93
C ALA A 291 19.81 -3.42 24.50
N THR A 292 20.29 -4.19 23.50
CA THR A 292 20.01 -3.92 22.06
C THR A 292 18.55 -4.16 21.70
N VAL A 293 17.93 -5.26 22.16
CA VAL A 293 16.48 -5.51 21.97
C VAL A 293 15.67 -4.34 22.53
N ARG A 294 16.00 -3.89 23.75
CA ARG A 294 15.30 -2.78 24.36
C ARG A 294 15.51 -1.46 23.61
N ALA A 295 16.71 -1.23 23.07
CA ALA A 295 16.99 -0.07 22.25
C ALA A 295 16.12 -0.08 20.97
N HIS A 296 16.01 -1.22 20.28
CA HIS A 296 15.16 -1.37 19.10
C HIS A 296 13.66 -1.22 19.43
N LEU A 297 13.16 -1.85 20.49
CA LEU A 297 11.76 -1.67 20.91
C LEU A 297 11.45 -0.22 21.22
N ARG A 298 12.37 0.49 21.91
CA ARG A 298 12.20 1.90 22.22
C ARG A 298 12.24 2.79 20.99
N SER A 299 13.17 2.54 20.08
CA SER A 299 13.26 3.25 18.81
C SER A 299 11.97 3.08 18.01
N SER A 300 11.49 1.84 17.84
CA SER A 300 10.25 1.53 17.14
C SER A 300 9.01 2.16 17.81
N ALA A 301 8.96 2.18 19.15
CA ALA A 301 7.87 2.81 19.89
C ALA A 301 7.90 4.34 19.87
N ARG A 302 9.00 4.97 19.45
CA ARG A 302 9.13 6.42 19.28
C ARG A 302 8.93 6.88 17.84
N ASP A 303 9.14 5.99 16.89
CA ASP A 303 8.95 6.25 15.47
C ASP A 303 7.46 6.15 15.11
N LEU A 304 6.84 7.29 14.83
CA LEU A 304 5.42 7.37 14.47
C LEU A 304 5.11 6.62 13.16
N VAL A 305 6.07 6.57 12.23
CA VAL A 305 5.95 5.79 10.98
C VAL A 305 5.86 4.31 11.29
N GLN A 306 6.70 3.85 12.21
CA GLN A 306 6.70 2.44 12.62
C GLN A 306 5.43 2.07 13.39
N ILE A 307 4.94 2.96 14.25
CA ILE A 307 3.66 2.79 14.95
C ILE A 307 2.51 2.69 13.94
N ASN A 308 2.48 3.58 12.95
CA ASN A 308 1.47 3.57 11.89
C ASN A 308 1.52 2.26 11.09
N ARG A 309 2.70 1.84 10.63
CA ARG A 309 2.89 0.59 9.87
C ARG A 309 2.52 -0.66 10.69
N PHE A 310 2.84 -0.67 11.98
CA PHE A 310 2.48 -1.78 12.86
C PHE A 310 0.97 -1.85 13.11
N ALA A 311 0.33 -0.70 13.34
CA ALA A 311 -1.13 -0.60 13.45
C ALA A 311 -1.83 -1.00 12.15
N PHE A 312 -1.26 -0.63 11.00
CA PHE A 312 -1.70 -1.10 9.69
C PHE A 312 -1.67 -2.64 9.59
N ALA A 313 -0.55 -3.27 9.96
CA ALA A 313 -0.42 -4.73 9.89
C ALA A 313 -1.46 -5.45 10.78
N LEU A 314 -1.67 -4.94 12.01
CA LEU A 314 -2.65 -5.47 12.94
C LEU A 314 -4.08 -5.31 12.41
N ALA A 315 -4.43 -4.11 11.98
CA ALA A 315 -5.76 -3.80 11.46
C ALA A 315 -6.06 -4.58 10.17
N TYR A 316 -5.09 -4.67 9.26
CA TYR A 316 -5.24 -5.48 8.05
C TYR A 316 -5.52 -6.96 8.40
N GLY A 317 -4.72 -7.56 9.28
CA GLY A 317 -4.92 -8.95 9.72
C GLY A 317 -6.31 -9.19 10.31
N LEU A 318 -6.77 -8.27 11.16
CA LEU A 318 -8.09 -8.33 11.78
C LEU A 318 -9.20 -8.17 10.73
N PHE A 319 -9.19 -7.09 9.96
CA PHE A 319 -10.27 -6.80 9.02
C PHE A 319 -10.29 -7.75 7.83
N PHE A 320 -9.14 -8.19 7.32
CA PHE A 320 -9.06 -9.21 6.29
C PHE A 320 -9.80 -10.49 6.69
N CYS A 321 -9.66 -10.92 7.95
CA CYS A 321 -10.34 -12.11 8.46
C CYS A 321 -11.77 -11.85 8.97
N ALA A 322 -12.12 -10.60 9.28
CA ALA A 322 -13.45 -10.23 9.75
C ALA A 322 -14.43 -9.90 8.62
N LEU A 323 -13.98 -9.41 7.47
CA LEU A 323 -14.86 -9.05 6.35
C LEU A 323 -15.72 -10.23 5.84
N PRO A 324 -15.24 -11.51 5.79
CA PRO A 324 -16.09 -12.64 5.43
C PRO A 324 -17.28 -12.90 6.36
N LEU A 325 -17.29 -12.30 7.58
CA LEU A 325 -18.47 -12.33 8.45
C LEU A 325 -19.71 -11.70 7.80
N LEU A 326 -19.51 -10.77 6.86
CA LEU A 326 -20.62 -10.15 6.11
C LEU A 326 -21.46 -11.18 5.34
N VAL A 327 -20.87 -12.33 5.02
CA VAL A 327 -21.55 -13.48 4.37
C VAL A 327 -21.74 -14.66 5.34
N GLY A 328 -21.62 -14.43 6.65
CA GLY A 328 -21.79 -15.47 7.68
C GLY A 328 -20.61 -16.43 7.83
N TRP A 329 -19.48 -16.18 7.15
CA TRP A 329 -18.31 -17.09 7.20
C TRP A 329 -17.39 -16.72 8.37
N THR A 330 -17.51 -17.47 9.49
CA THR A 330 -16.70 -17.29 10.71
C THR A 330 -15.34 -17.96 10.64
N GLY A 331 -15.14 -18.94 9.76
CA GLY A 331 -13.95 -19.81 9.71
C GLY A 331 -12.63 -19.08 9.44
N MET A 332 -12.65 -17.86 8.89
CA MET A 332 -11.44 -17.05 8.69
C MET A 332 -10.99 -16.27 9.92
N LEU A 333 -11.90 -15.95 10.85
CA LEU A 333 -11.60 -15.11 12.01
C LEU A 333 -10.39 -15.58 12.83
N PRO A 334 -10.22 -16.87 13.16
CA PRO A 334 -9.11 -17.36 13.97
C PRO A 334 -7.73 -17.16 13.32
N TRP A 335 -7.68 -16.98 12.00
CA TRP A 335 -6.44 -16.79 11.24
C TRP A 335 -5.87 -15.37 11.31
N ALA A 336 -6.61 -14.44 11.92
CA ALA A 336 -6.20 -13.03 11.98
C ALA A 336 -4.83 -12.82 12.62
N GLY A 337 -4.46 -13.62 13.63
CA GLY A 337 -3.13 -13.56 14.24
C GLY A 337 -2.02 -13.98 13.28
N ALA A 338 -2.22 -15.03 12.49
CA ALA A 338 -1.24 -15.47 11.49
C ALA A 338 -1.10 -14.45 10.35
N VAL A 339 -2.21 -13.91 9.84
CA VAL A 339 -2.21 -12.85 8.81
C VAL A 339 -1.52 -11.60 9.35
N PHE A 340 -1.78 -11.22 10.60
CA PHE A 340 -1.08 -10.10 11.25
C PHE A 340 0.44 -10.32 11.29
N VAL A 341 0.92 -11.52 11.63
CA VAL A 341 2.36 -11.83 11.66
C VAL A 341 2.98 -11.68 10.27
N VAL A 342 2.31 -12.18 9.23
CA VAL A 342 2.76 -12.04 7.83
C VAL A 342 2.86 -10.57 7.43
N MET A 343 1.85 -9.77 7.75
CA MET A 343 1.83 -8.33 7.45
C MET A 343 2.87 -7.56 8.29
N ALA A 344 3.08 -7.94 9.54
CA ALA A 344 4.13 -7.38 10.37
C ALA A 344 5.52 -7.69 9.81
N ALA A 345 5.76 -8.92 9.33
CA ALA A 345 7.02 -9.28 8.69
C ALA A 345 7.28 -8.43 7.44
N MET A 346 6.26 -8.22 6.62
CA MET A 346 6.30 -7.33 5.45
C MET A 346 6.77 -5.92 5.82
N VAL A 347 6.17 -5.33 6.87
CA VAL A 347 6.49 -3.98 7.36
C VAL A 347 7.90 -3.88 7.95
N TRP A 348 8.43 -4.96 8.51
CA TRP A 348 9.73 -5.01 9.18
C TRP A 348 10.88 -5.50 8.27
N SER A 349 10.63 -5.73 6.99
CA SER A 349 11.60 -6.30 6.05
C SER A 349 12.81 -5.41 5.74
N ASN A 350 12.75 -4.09 5.96
CA ASN A 350 13.81 -3.13 5.63
C ASN A 350 14.33 -2.36 6.86
N GLN A 351 14.79 -3.09 7.88
CA GLN A 351 15.26 -2.49 9.14
C GLN A 351 16.59 -1.74 8.97
N TYR A 352 17.58 -2.34 8.30
CA TYR A 352 18.88 -1.69 8.05
C TYR A 352 18.76 -0.50 7.11
N GLY A 353 17.87 -0.57 6.11
CA GLY A 353 17.58 0.59 5.26
C GLY A 353 17.07 1.80 6.03
N ARG A 354 16.33 1.57 7.12
CA ARG A 354 15.85 2.64 8.01
C ARG A 354 16.91 3.21 8.93
N ASP A 355 17.83 2.37 9.41
CA ASP A 355 18.96 2.81 10.23
C ASP A 355 19.99 3.59 9.41
N GLY A 356 20.00 3.38 8.11
CA GLY A 356 20.85 4.13 7.18
C GLY A 356 22.32 3.99 7.54
N THR A 357 23.01 5.14 7.68
CA THR A 357 24.44 5.17 7.97
C THR A 357 24.81 4.66 9.36
N ALA A 358 23.87 4.49 10.31
CA ALA A 358 24.18 3.97 11.65
C ALA A 358 24.74 2.53 11.64
N LEU A 359 24.58 1.82 10.51
CA LEU A 359 25.21 0.52 10.29
C LEU A 359 26.74 0.53 10.52
N TRP A 360 27.42 1.67 10.28
CA TRP A 360 28.87 1.77 10.47
C TRP A 360 29.30 1.34 11.88
N LEU A 361 28.54 1.69 12.90
CA LEU A 361 28.86 1.37 14.29
C LEU A 361 28.91 -0.14 14.53
N GLN A 362 28.00 -0.88 13.89
CA GLN A 362 27.95 -2.34 14.00
C GLN A 362 29.07 -3.02 13.22
N LEU A 363 29.55 -2.40 12.13
CA LEU A 363 30.67 -2.93 11.35
C LEU A 363 32.01 -2.77 12.05
N VAL A 364 32.22 -1.68 12.80
CA VAL A 364 33.48 -1.43 13.53
C VAL A 364 33.55 -2.07 14.91
N THR A 365 32.40 -2.40 15.52
CA THR A 365 32.36 -2.99 16.86
C THR A 365 32.43 -4.52 16.78
N PRO A 366 33.44 -5.17 17.35
CA PRO A 366 33.57 -6.64 17.31
C PRO A 366 32.34 -7.33 17.94
N GLY A 367 31.79 -8.33 17.25
CA GLY A 367 30.65 -9.12 17.71
C GLY A 367 29.28 -8.41 17.63
N ALA A 368 29.24 -7.10 17.39
CA ALA A 368 27.99 -6.33 17.38
C ALA A 368 27.01 -6.78 16.28
N ARG A 369 27.50 -7.18 15.11
CA ARG A 369 26.67 -7.66 13.99
C ARG A 369 25.74 -8.80 14.37
N ARG A 370 26.29 -9.82 15.07
CA ARG A 370 25.50 -10.98 15.52
C ARG A 370 24.50 -10.58 16.60
N ILE A 371 24.94 -9.76 17.58
CA ILE A 371 24.08 -9.30 18.66
C ILE A 371 22.94 -8.46 18.12
N ASP A 372 23.20 -7.54 17.20
CA ASP A 372 22.20 -6.68 16.58
C ASP A 372 21.18 -7.49 15.76
N LEU A 373 21.64 -8.44 14.94
CA LEU A 373 20.75 -9.27 14.12
C LEU A 373 19.81 -10.13 14.97
N LEU A 374 20.34 -10.77 16.03
CA LEU A 374 19.54 -11.54 16.98
C LEU A 374 18.59 -10.64 17.78
N ALA A 375 19.03 -9.43 18.14
CA ALA A 375 18.19 -8.46 18.82
C ALA A 375 17.01 -7.99 17.94
N ARG A 376 17.19 -7.84 16.64
CA ARG A 376 16.10 -7.50 15.69
C ARG A 376 15.08 -8.62 15.60
N GLN A 377 15.52 -9.88 15.53
CA GLN A 377 14.62 -11.03 15.58
C GLN A 377 13.86 -11.11 16.91
N GLY A 378 14.56 -10.95 18.03
CA GLY A 378 13.93 -10.88 19.36
C GLY A 378 12.93 -9.73 19.47
N THR A 379 13.25 -8.57 18.91
CA THR A 379 12.35 -7.41 18.87
C THR A 379 11.08 -7.71 18.06
N PHE A 380 11.21 -8.36 16.90
CA PHE A 380 10.08 -8.78 16.09
C PHE A 380 9.18 -9.76 16.87
N LEU A 381 9.77 -10.81 17.46
CA LEU A 381 9.03 -11.81 18.22
C LEU A 381 8.32 -11.21 19.44
N LEU A 382 8.98 -10.32 20.19
CA LEU A 382 8.40 -9.69 21.37
C LEU A 382 7.30 -8.66 21.02
N ALA A 383 7.41 -7.99 19.86
CA ALA A 383 6.40 -7.04 19.44
C ALA A 383 5.17 -7.73 18.82
N THR A 384 5.38 -8.79 18.03
CA THR A 384 4.29 -9.43 17.27
C THR A 384 3.72 -10.65 17.97
N GLY A 385 4.56 -11.48 18.61
CA GLY A 385 4.16 -12.77 19.18
C GLY A 385 3.02 -12.70 20.20
N PRO A 386 3.17 -11.94 21.30
CA PRO A 386 2.11 -11.85 22.31
C PRO A 386 0.79 -11.34 21.73
N LEU A 387 0.85 -10.34 20.85
CA LEU A 387 -0.34 -9.75 20.25
C LEU A 387 -1.02 -10.72 19.27
N ALA A 388 -0.23 -11.47 18.48
CA ALA A 388 -0.76 -12.49 17.57
C ALA A 388 -1.41 -13.65 18.34
N LEU A 389 -0.83 -14.07 19.47
CA LEU A 389 -1.40 -15.08 20.35
C LEU A 389 -2.73 -14.63 20.95
N VAL A 390 -2.78 -13.42 21.52
CA VAL A 390 -3.99 -12.85 22.10
C VAL A 390 -5.08 -12.71 21.04
N LEU A 391 -4.73 -12.23 19.86
CA LEU A 391 -5.66 -12.07 18.74
C LEU A 391 -6.22 -13.44 18.29
N THR A 392 -5.35 -14.44 18.09
CA THR A 392 -5.78 -15.78 17.69
C THR A 392 -6.66 -16.43 18.78
N ALA A 393 -6.23 -16.42 20.05
CA ALA A 393 -6.98 -17.02 21.15
C ALA A 393 -8.34 -16.33 21.35
N GLY A 394 -8.37 -14.99 21.33
CA GLY A 394 -9.62 -14.23 21.47
C GLY A 394 -10.61 -14.50 20.33
N LEU A 395 -10.13 -14.60 19.10
CA LEU A 395 -10.99 -14.84 17.94
C LEU A 395 -11.38 -16.31 17.78
N VAL A 396 -10.56 -17.27 18.24
CA VAL A 396 -10.96 -18.69 18.39
C VAL A 396 -12.15 -18.80 19.34
N ALA A 397 -12.09 -18.12 20.49
CA ALA A 397 -13.18 -18.11 21.46
C ALA A 397 -14.44 -17.41 20.90
N ALA A 398 -14.27 -16.26 20.26
CA ALA A 398 -15.39 -15.47 19.70
C ALA A 398 -16.09 -16.18 18.53
N ALA A 399 -15.34 -16.92 17.69
CA ALA A 399 -15.89 -17.65 16.54
C ALA A 399 -16.45 -19.03 16.88
N GLY A 400 -16.32 -19.51 18.12
CA GLY A 400 -16.69 -20.87 18.48
C GLY A 400 -15.94 -21.94 17.67
N THR A 401 -14.67 -21.71 17.39
CA THR A 401 -13.87 -22.49 16.44
C THR A 401 -13.75 -23.95 16.87
N PRO A 402 -14.06 -24.93 16.00
CA PRO A 402 -13.94 -26.35 16.30
C PRO A 402 -12.52 -26.73 16.73
N ALA A 403 -12.39 -27.63 17.73
CA ALA A 403 -11.08 -28.07 18.23
C ALA A 403 -10.20 -28.71 17.15
N SER A 404 -10.79 -29.28 16.10
CA SER A 404 -10.09 -29.83 14.94
C SER A 404 -9.27 -28.79 14.15
N THR A 405 -9.60 -27.51 14.26
CA THR A 405 -8.88 -26.41 13.60
C THR A 405 -7.66 -25.92 14.40
N TRP A 406 -7.62 -26.17 15.71
CA TRP A 406 -6.58 -25.64 16.59
C TRP A 406 -5.15 -26.07 16.23
N PRO A 407 -4.90 -27.34 15.82
CA PRO A 407 -3.57 -27.77 15.38
C PRO A 407 -3.05 -26.95 14.20
N TYR A 408 -3.92 -26.60 13.26
CA TYR A 408 -3.55 -25.78 12.10
C TYR A 408 -3.19 -24.36 12.51
N LEU A 409 -3.98 -23.74 13.39
CA LEU A 409 -3.71 -22.41 13.89
C LEU A 409 -2.40 -22.33 14.66
N ALA A 410 -2.15 -23.33 15.53
CA ALA A 410 -0.91 -23.42 16.28
C ALA A 410 0.31 -23.63 15.36
N ALA A 411 0.18 -24.52 14.37
CA ALA A 411 1.22 -24.78 13.37
C ALA A 411 1.54 -23.52 12.55
N ALA A 412 0.51 -22.86 12.03
CA ALA A 412 0.66 -21.65 11.23
C ALA A 412 1.31 -20.52 12.03
N LEU A 413 0.82 -20.27 13.25
CA LEU A 413 1.30 -19.19 14.08
C LEU A 413 2.76 -19.40 14.50
N ALA A 414 3.11 -20.62 14.94
CA ALA A 414 4.47 -20.95 15.34
C ALA A 414 5.46 -20.82 14.17
N ALA A 415 5.10 -21.38 12.99
CA ALA A 415 5.92 -21.30 11.80
C ALA A 415 6.05 -19.86 11.29
N ALA A 416 4.93 -19.09 11.22
CA ALA A 416 4.93 -17.72 10.74
C ALA A 416 5.76 -16.79 11.63
N LEU A 417 5.69 -16.93 12.96
CA LEU A 417 6.51 -16.14 13.90
C LEU A 417 8.00 -16.39 13.69
N GLY A 418 8.43 -17.65 13.64
CA GLY A 418 9.84 -17.97 13.44
C GLY A 418 10.34 -17.64 12.04
N ALA A 419 9.58 -18.03 11.00
CA ALA A 419 9.91 -17.65 9.62
C ALA A 419 9.92 -16.13 9.45
N GLY A 420 8.93 -15.40 10.01
CA GLY A 420 8.86 -13.95 9.99
C GLY A 420 10.09 -13.31 10.62
N ALA A 421 10.54 -13.77 11.78
CA ALA A 421 11.75 -13.27 12.44
C ALA A 421 13.01 -13.52 11.58
N GLY A 422 13.15 -14.70 11.00
CA GLY A 422 14.29 -15.03 10.14
C GLY A 422 14.29 -14.26 8.82
N VAL A 423 13.15 -14.25 8.12
CA VAL A 423 13.01 -13.60 6.81
C VAL A 423 13.20 -12.09 6.91
N THR A 424 12.59 -11.42 7.92
CA THR A 424 12.75 -9.97 8.10
C THR A 424 14.19 -9.57 8.33
N ALA A 425 14.92 -10.34 9.15
CA ALA A 425 16.34 -10.11 9.41
C ALA A 425 17.17 -10.30 8.12
N ALA A 426 16.95 -11.38 7.39
CA ALA A 426 17.67 -11.67 6.15
C ALA A 426 17.36 -10.66 5.04
N MET A 427 16.07 -10.36 4.80
CA MET A 427 15.66 -9.42 3.76
C MET A 427 16.18 -8.00 4.02
N SER A 428 16.21 -7.58 5.30
CA SER A 428 16.74 -6.27 5.65
C SER A 428 18.24 -6.10 5.37
N VAL A 429 18.98 -7.20 5.21
CA VAL A 429 20.40 -7.20 4.82
C VAL A 429 20.58 -7.45 3.33
N LEU A 430 19.95 -8.51 2.79
CA LEU A 430 20.12 -8.95 1.41
C LEU A 430 19.49 -8.00 0.39
N ALA A 431 18.36 -7.40 0.76
CA ALA A 431 17.54 -6.56 -0.09
C ALA A 431 17.27 -5.18 0.54
N ALA A 432 18.24 -4.67 1.31
CA ALA A 432 18.13 -3.35 1.92
C ALA A 432 17.90 -2.26 0.87
N VAL A 433 16.90 -1.42 1.14
CA VAL A 433 16.56 -0.25 0.32
C VAL A 433 16.86 1.01 1.13
N PRO A 434 17.71 1.92 0.64
CA PRO A 434 17.99 3.17 1.32
C PRO A 434 16.70 3.96 1.53
N THR A 435 16.40 4.32 2.76
CA THR A 435 15.28 5.21 3.05
C THR A 435 15.77 6.64 3.20
N THR A 436 14.92 7.61 2.86
CA THR A 436 15.22 9.02 3.13
C THR A 436 15.46 9.23 4.62
N ASP A 437 16.54 9.96 4.93
CA ASP A 437 16.92 10.35 6.28
C ASP A 437 15.68 10.86 7.05
N PRO A 438 15.39 10.37 8.27
CA PRO A 438 14.28 10.83 9.10
C PRO A 438 14.28 12.35 9.31
N HIS A 439 15.46 12.98 9.33
CA HIS A 439 15.63 14.43 9.45
C HIS A 439 15.32 15.18 8.15
N ARG A 440 15.41 14.52 7.00
CA ARG A 440 15.08 15.06 5.67
C ARG A 440 13.68 14.68 5.21
N ARG A 441 12.99 13.78 5.89
CA ARG A 441 11.56 13.52 5.65
C ARG A 441 10.80 14.77 6.04
N GLY A 442 10.53 15.63 5.08
CA GLY A 442 9.59 16.72 5.28
C GLY A 442 8.29 16.09 5.78
N GLY A 443 7.74 16.53 6.91
CA GLY A 443 6.62 16.06 7.70
C GLY A 443 5.55 15.09 7.15
N ASP A 444 5.80 14.49 6.02
CA ASP A 444 4.90 13.59 5.30
C ASP A 444 5.27 12.13 5.64
N VAL A 445 4.63 11.63 6.69
CA VAL A 445 4.79 10.25 7.16
C VAL A 445 4.25 9.25 6.14
N LEU A 446 3.37 9.71 5.23
CA LEU A 446 2.78 8.91 4.16
C LEU A 446 3.64 8.91 2.89
N ALA A 447 4.60 9.81 2.75
CA ALA A 447 5.58 9.78 1.67
C ALA A 447 6.57 8.62 1.87
N SER A 448 6.07 7.41 1.82
CA SER A 448 6.88 6.24 1.48
C SER A 448 7.31 6.47 0.04
N GLY A 449 8.57 6.83 -0.18
CA GLY A 449 9.11 6.87 -1.52
C GLY A 449 8.81 5.51 -2.16
N GLY A 450 7.88 5.47 -3.10
CA GLY A 450 7.48 4.25 -3.80
C GLY A 450 8.62 3.78 -4.72
N ASP A 451 9.72 3.33 -4.12
CA ASP A 451 10.74 2.61 -4.86
C ASP A 451 10.17 1.23 -5.17
N ALA A 452 10.06 0.91 -6.46
CA ALA A 452 9.59 -0.40 -6.93
C ALA A 452 10.36 -1.55 -6.27
N ARG A 453 11.62 -1.31 -5.84
CA ARG A 453 12.42 -2.24 -5.07
C ARG A 453 11.87 -2.47 -3.66
N GLU A 454 11.47 -1.42 -2.94
CA GLU A 454 10.88 -1.56 -1.59
C GLU A 454 9.58 -2.36 -1.68
N THR A 455 8.74 -2.06 -2.66
CA THR A 455 7.49 -2.78 -2.92
C THR A 455 7.75 -4.25 -3.25
N GLY A 456 8.69 -4.54 -4.15
CA GLY A 456 9.06 -5.91 -4.53
C GLY A 456 9.61 -6.73 -3.36
N THR A 457 10.50 -6.15 -2.54
CA THR A 457 11.05 -6.84 -1.35
C THR A 457 9.98 -7.10 -0.30
N THR A 458 9.02 -6.23 -0.16
CA THR A 458 7.88 -6.33 0.75
C THR A 458 6.98 -7.51 0.37
N TYR A 459 6.58 -7.62 -0.89
CA TYR A 459 5.78 -8.76 -1.38
C TYR A 459 6.57 -10.07 -1.35
N LEU A 460 7.87 -10.05 -1.67
CA LEU A 460 8.73 -11.23 -1.55
C LEU A 460 8.82 -11.72 -0.11
N THR A 461 8.95 -10.80 0.86
CA THR A 461 8.94 -11.15 2.29
C THR A 461 7.64 -11.84 2.67
N MET A 462 6.49 -11.32 2.25
CA MET A 462 5.18 -11.91 2.48
C MET A 462 5.12 -13.33 1.89
N ALA A 463 5.49 -13.50 0.63
CA ALA A 463 5.47 -14.79 -0.06
C ALA A 463 6.38 -15.83 0.61
N LEU A 464 7.58 -15.41 1.05
CA LEU A 464 8.52 -16.28 1.75
C LEU A 464 7.96 -16.74 3.11
N VAL A 465 7.39 -15.82 3.91
CA VAL A 465 6.83 -16.19 5.22
C VAL A 465 5.65 -17.15 5.04
N VAL A 466 4.74 -16.88 4.11
CA VAL A 466 3.62 -17.77 3.80
C VAL A 466 4.14 -19.13 3.30
N GLY A 467 5.05 -19.15 2.33
CA GLY A 467 5.61 -20.38 1.78
C GLY A 467 6.29 -21.26 2.83
N LEU A 468 7.04 -20.64 3.75
CA LEU A 468 7.73 -21.35 4.84
C LEU A 468 6.78 -21.86 5.93
N THR A 469 5.53 -21.40 5.99
CA THR A 469 4.52 -21.95 6.90
C THR A 469 3.84 -23.22 6.35
N LEU A 470 3.85 -23.43 5.02
CA LEU A 470 3.14 -24.54 4.38
C LEU A 470 3.55 -25.92 4.88
N PRO A 471 4.85 -26.26 5.08
CA PRO A 471 5.24 -27.57 5.58
C PRO A 471 4.59 -27.93 6.94
N ALA A 472 4.53 -26.95 7.85
CA ALA A 472 3.90 -27.15 9.15
C ALA A 472 2.38 -27.40 9.05
N LEU A 473 1.71 -26.70 8.12
CA LEU A 473 0.28 -26.91 7.83
C LEU A 473 0.02 -28.29 7.21
N VAL A 474 0.92 -28.76 6.33
CA VAL A 474 0.83 -30.12 5.78
C VAL A 474 0.95 -31.17 6.90
N VAL A 475 1.92 -31.02 7.81
CA VAL A 475 2.07 -31.92 8.97
C VAL A 475 0.83 -31.84 9.87
N ALA A 476 0.27 -30.64 10.12
CA ALA A 476 -0.97 -30.50 10.88
C ALA A 476 -2.14 -31.24 10.23
N ARG A 477 -2.20 -31.26 8.89
CA ARG A 477 -3.23 -31.99 8.13
C ARG A 477 -3.09 -33.50 8.26
N LEU A 478 -1.86 -34.00 8.29
CA LEU A 478 -1.57 -35.45 8.31
C LEU A 478 -1.54 -36.01 9.74
N ALA A 479 -1.04 -35.22 10.69
CA ALA A 479 -0.70 -35.70 12.03
C ALA A 479 -1.20 -34.77 13.17
N GLY A 480 -2.17 -33.89 12.91
CA GLY A 480 -2.81 -33.06 13.91
C GLY A 480 -1.83 -32.17 14.68
N TRP A 481 -1.73 -32.32 16.00
CA TRP A 481 -0.89 -31.49 16.88
C TRP A 481 0.62 -31.57 16.59
N TRP A 482 1.09 -32.60 15.90
CA TRP A 482 2.47 -32.67 15.40
C TRP A 482 2.79 -31.52 14.42
N GLY A 483 1.76 -30.94 13.80
CA GLY A 483 1.89 -29.72 13.01
C GLY A 483 2.41 -28.54 13.81
N ALA A 484 2.00 -28.38 15.06
CA ALA A 484 2.51 -27.31 15.93
C ALA A 484 4.00 -27.51 16.25
N VAL A 485 4.42 -28.75 16.52
CA VAL A 485 5.83 -29.09 16.72
C VAL A 485 6.64 -28.81 15.45
N ALA A 486 6.12 -29.25 14.29
CA ALA A 486 6.72 -28.94 12.99
C ALA A 486 6.80 -27.42 12.73
N GLY A 487 5.79 -26.67 13.16
CA GLY A 487 5.78 -25.20 13.07
C GLY A 487 6.90 -24.54 13.87
N VAL A 488 7.09 -24.96 15.11
CA VAL A 488 8.20 -24.49 15.96
C VAL A 488 9.55 -24.87 15.34
N ALA A 489 9.70 -26.12 14.90
CA ALA A 489 10.93 -26.62 14.28
C ALA A 489 11.26 -25.85 12.98
N THR A 490 10.29 -25.68 12.10
CA THR A 490 10.43 -24.91 10.85
C THR A 490 10.81 -23.46 11.15
N GLY A 491 10.10 -22.82 12.09
CA GLY A 491 10.39 -21.45 12.51
C GLY A 491 11.81 -21.29 13.08
N ALA A 492 12.23 -22.17 13.97
CA ALA A 492 13.57 -22.17 14.56
C ALA A 492 14.67 -22.39 13.48
N LEU A 493 14.44 -23.34 12.58
CA LEU A 493 15.34 -23.63 11.47
C LEU A 493 15.48 -22.42 10.52
N CYS A 494 14.36 -21.78 10.17
CA CYS A 494 14.35 -20.56 9.35
C CYS A 494 15.12 -19.44 10.05
N CYS A 495 14.86 -19.18 11.33
CA CYS A 495 15.62 -18.19 12.10
C CYS A 495 17.13 -18.49 12.03
N TYR A 496 17.52 -19.73 12.29
CA TYR A 496 18.92 -20.12 12.33
C TYR A 496 19.62 -19.99 10.97
N LEU A 497 19.05 -20.58 9.91
CA LEU A 497 19.65 -20.59 8.58
C LEU A 497 19.71 -19.17 7.98
N LEU A 498 18.61 -18.41 8.09
CA LEU A 498 18.55 -17.06 7.51
C LEU A 498 19.45 -16.08 8.29
N THR A 499 19.61 -16.28 9.62
CA THR A 499 20.60 -15.53 10.39
C THR A 499 22.01 -15.78 9.89
N ARG A 500 22.38 -17.06 9.62
CA ARG A 500 23.71 -17.39 9.08
C ARG A 500 23.93 -16.76 7.71
N VAL A 501 22.95 -16.80 6.83
CA VAL A 501 23.02 -16.17 5.50
C VAL A 501 23.20 -14.65 5.65
N ALA A 502 22.42 -14.00 6.50
CA ALA A 502 22.50 -12.57 6.73
C ALA A 502 23.85 -12.15 7.34
N LEU A 503 24.39 -12.93 8.31
CA LEU A 503 25.70 -12.66 8.92
C LEU A 503 26.81 -12.78 7.89
N ARG A 504 26.83 -13.85 7.10
CA ARG A 504 27.82 -14.02 6.01
C ARG A 504 27.79 -12.83 5.05
N HIS A 505 26.61 -12.40 4.66
CA HIS A 505 26.47 -11.25 3.76
C HIS A 505 26.97 -9.95 4.41
N LEU A 506 26.70 -9.73 5.70
CA LEU A 506 27.25 -8.59 6.44
C LEU A 506 28.76 -8.64 6.61
N ASP A 507 29.33 -9.85 6.75
CA ASP A 507 30.77 -10.04 6.86
C ASP A 507 31.47 -9.78 5.52
N GLU A 508 30.89 -10.23 4.42
CA GLU A 508 31.47 -10.12 3.08
C GLU A 508 31.19 -8.77 2.41
N GLN A 509 30.01 -8.21 2.59
CA GLN A 509 29.52 -7.04 1.84
C GLN A 509 29.00 -5.89 2.75
N GLY A 510 29.34 -5.89 4.03
CA GLY A 510 28.84 -4.88 4.96
C GLY A 510 29.26 -3.46 4.60
N VAL A 511 30.47 -3.27 4.06
CA VAL A 511 30.97 -1.95 3.61
C VAL A 511 30.23 -1.48 2.36
N GLU A 512 29.95 -2.39 1.40
CA GLU A 512 29.15 -2.08 0.22
C GLU A 512 27.72 -1.69 0.60
N LEU A 513 27.15 -2.43 1.56
CA LEU A 513 25.83 -2.13 2.11
C LEU A 513 25.81 -0.74 2.75
N LEU A 514 26.83 -0.40 3.55
CA LEU A 514 26.96 0.94 4.14
C LEU A 514 27.05 2.03 3.06
N THR A 515 27.82 1.78 2.00
CA THR A 515 27.97 2.70 0.88
C THR A 515 26.64 2.90 0.14
N LEU A 516 25.91 1.81 -0.09
CA LEU A 516 24.55 1.85 -0.66
C LEU A 516 23.62 2.70 0.22
N LEU A 517 23.62 2.47 1.51
CA LEU A 517 22.76 3.20 2.46
C LEU A 517 23.12 4.69 2.57
N ARG A 518 24.41 5.02 2.40
CA ARG A 518 24.90 6.40 2.46
C ARG A 518 24.61 7.19 1.19
N HIS A 519 24.81 6.60 0.01
CA HIS A 519 24.78 7.30 -1.26
C HIS A 519 23.54 6.99 -2.11
N GLY A 520 22.71 6.04 -1.70
CA GLY A 520 21.54 5.57 -2.46
C GLY A 520 21.89 4.78 -3.72
N ARG A 521 23.19 4.56 -3.98
CA ARG A 521 23.71 3.84 -5.14
C ARG A 521 24.81 2.88 -4.70
N ARG A 522 24.87 1.70 -5.30
CA ARG A 522 26.04 0.82 -5.15
C ARG A 522 27.25 1.45 -5.82
N PRO A 523 28.48 1.23 -5.30
CA PRO A 523 29.69 1.71 -5.96
C PRO A 523 29.71 1.20 -7.41
N THR A 524 29.98 2.09 -8.36
CA THR A 524 30.23 1.69 -9.76
C THR A 524 31.54 0.91 -9.83
N ALA A 525 31.56 -0.14 -10.63
CA ALA A 525 32.80 -0.91 -10.89
C ALA A 525 33.89 0.07 -11.37
N GLY A 526 35.02 0.11 -10.65
CA GLY A 526 36.14 1.02 -10.92
C GLY A 526 36.38 2.09 -9.85
N ALA A 527 35.47 2.29 -8.86
CA ALA A 527 35.77 3.17 -7.73
C ALA A 527 36.79 2.49 -6.78
N PRO A 528 37.73 3.23 -6.16
CA PRO A 528 38.67 2.67 -5.20
C PRO A 528 37.92 1.97 -4.07
N GLY A 529 38.17 0.65 -3.86
CA GLY A 529 37.49 -0.18 -2.87
C GLY A 529 36.21 -0.88 -3.36
N ALA A 530 35.86 -0.78 -4.63
CA ALA A 530 34.76 -1.58 -5.20
C ALA A 530 35.24 -3.02 -5.41
N VAL A 531 34.69 -3.95 -4.63
CA VAL A 531 34.77 -5.38 -4.96
C VAL A 531 34.02 -5.61 -6.27
N PRO A 532 34.47 -6.44 -7.21
CA PRO A 532 33.77 -6.71 -8.47
C PRO A 532 32.36 -7.23 -8.18
N GLY A 533 31.43 -6.33 -7.98
CA GLY A 533 30.06 -6.61 -7.61
C GLY A 533 29.22 -6.92 -8.84
N ARG A 534 28.31 -7.89 -8.71
CA ARG A 534 27.26 -8.17 -9.67
C ARG A 534 26.54 -6.87 -10.04
N ARG A 535 26.62 -6.46 -11.32
CA ARG A 535 25.80 -5.35 -11.81
C ARG A 535 24.33 -5.62 -11.46
N PRO A 536 23.57 -4.64 -10.96
CA PRO A 536 22.14 -4.82 -10.78
C PRO A 536 21.55 -5.25 -12.13
N VAL A 537 20.66 -6.23 -12.10
CA VAL A 537 19.94 -6.68 -13.30
C VAL A 537 18.99 -5.55 -13.67
N GLU A 538 19.37 -4.76 -14.66
CA GLU A 538 18.49 -3.76 -15.25
C GLU A 538 17.61 -4.48 -16.27
N LEU A 539 16.38 -4.77 -15.89
CA LEU A 539 15.36 -5.27 -16.81
C LEU A 539 14.94 -4.12 -17.72
N THR A 540 14.86 -4.38 -19.01
CA THR A 540 14.19 -3.44 -19.92
C THR A 540 12.72 -3.32 -19.53
N GLY A 541 12.06 -2.17 -19.80
CA GLY A 541 10.66 -1.96 -19.42
C GLY A 541 9.72 -3.06 -19.91
N ARG A 542 9.99 -3.64 -21.08
CA ARG A 542 9.25 -4.76 -21.64
C ARG A 542 9.46 -6.07 -20.85
N GLU A 543 10.70 -6.34 -20.42
CA GLU A 543 11.02 -7.51 -19.60
C GLU A 543 10.42 -7.36 -18.20
N GLN A 544 10.47 -6.17 -17.61
CA GLN A 544 9.85 -5.86 -16.33
C GLN A 544 8.32 -6.04 -16.40
N ALA A 545 7.67 -5.56 -17.46
CA ALA A 545 6.24 -5.75 -17.69
C ALA A 545 5.87 -7.24 -17.80
N VAL A 546 6.67 -8.05 -18.49
CA VAL A 546 6.43 -9.50 -18.60
C VAL A 546 6.64 -10.20 -17.26
N VAL A 547 7.72 -9.89 -16.54
CA VAL A 547 8.02 -10.50 -15.23
C VAL A 547 6.95 -10.17 -14.21
N LEU A 548 6.55 -8.91 -14.11
CA LEU A 548 5.53 -8.47 -13.15
C LEU A 548 4.13 -8.89 -13.59
N GLY A 549 3.79 -8.76 -14.88
CA GLY A 549 2.51 -9.18 -15.41
C GLY A 549 2.27 -10.68 -15.25
N ALA A 550 3.27 -11.51 -15.59
CA ALA A 550 3.21 -12.95 -15.36
C ALA A 550 3.14 -13.30 -13.87
N GLY A 551 3.83 -12.55 -13.00
CA GLY A 551 3.76 -12.72 -11.55
C GLY A 551 2.38 -12.41 -10.99
N ILE A 552 1.78 -11.29 -11.38
CA ILE A 552 0.44 -10.87 -10.94
C ILE A 552 -0.64 -11.82 -11.43
N LEU A 553 -0.64 -12.14 -12.74
CA LEU A 553 -1.60 -13.10 -13.32
C LEU A 553 -1.41 -14.49 -12.74
N GLY A 554 -0.15 -14.91 -12.51
CA GLY A 554 0.17 -16.16 -11.83
C GLY A 554 -0.41 -16.22 -10.43
N THR A 555 -0.33 -15.12 -9.67
CA THR A 555 -0.95 -15.01 -8.34
C THR A 555 -2.47 -15.14 -8.40
N LEU A 556 -3.11 -14.43 -9.33
CA LEU A 556 -4.56 -14.46 -9.52
C LEU A 556 -5.07 -15.85 -9.93
N MET A 557 -4.36 -16.53 -10.82
CA MET A 557 -4.76 -17.86 -11.28
C MET A 557 -4.49 -18.91 -10.22
N LEU A 558 -3.31 -18.90 -9.58
CA LEU A 558 -2.93 -19.91 -8.61
C LEU A 558 -3.74 -19.79 -7.31
N PHE A 559 -3.83 -18.59 -6.75
CA PHE A 559 -4.38 -18.40 -5.40
C PHE A 559 -5.89 -18.27 -5.40
N PRO A 560 -6.52 -17.19 -5.91
CA PRO A 560 -7.97 -17.08 -5.80
C PRO A 560 -8.71 -18.01 -6.77
N GLN A 561 -8.24 -18.23 -7.99
CA GLN A 561 -8.96 -19.06 -8.96
C GLN A 561 -8.63 -20.56 -8.89
N GLY A 562 -7.50 -20.93 -8.27
CA GLY A 562 -7.06 -22.31 -8.13
C GLY A 562 -7.26 -22.87 -6.72
N ILE A 563 -6.46 -22.38 -5.75
CA ILE A 563 -6.40 -22.97 -4.40
C ILE A 563 -7.70 -22.74 -3.61
N VAL A 564 -8.27 -21.53 -3.65
CA VAL A 564 -9.48 -21.21 -2.88
C VAL A 564 -10.68 -22.04 -3.31
N PRO A 565 -11.02 -22.14 -4.62
CA PRO A 565 -12.09 -23.03 -5.07
C PRO A 565 -11.83 -24.51 -4.75
N ALA A 566 -10.57 -24.96 -4.81
CA ALA A 566 -10.23 -26.33 -4.44
C ALA A 566 -10.59 -26.62 -2.97
N VAL A 567 -10.34 -25.67 -2.07
CA VAL A 567 -10.69 -25.80 -0.64
C VAL A 567 -12.21 -25.80 -0.46
N ILE A 568 -12.93 -24.93 -1.14
CA ILE A 568 -14.40 -24.84 -1.09
C ILE A 568 -15.04 -26.13 -1.61
N LEU A 569 -14.62 -26.62 -2.77
CA LEU A 569 -15.13 -27.86 -3.37
C LEU A 569 -14.86 -29.08 -2.50
N ARG A 570 -13.73 -29.11 -1.77
CA ARG A 570 -13.40 -30.18 -0.84
C ARG A 570 -14.22 -30.11 0.46
N GLY A 571 -14.60 -28.90 0.90
CA GLY A 571 -15.44 -28.68 2.07
C GLY A 571 -16.91 -29.08 1.87
N GLY A 572 -17.33 -29.35 0.64
CA GLY A 572 -18.65 -29.88 0.32
C GLY A 572 -19.81 -28.90 0.50
N ASP A 573 -19.55 -27.59 0.58
CA ASP A 573 -20.61 -26.58 0.64
C ASP A 573 -21.03 -26.12 -0.78
N PRO A 574 -22.17 -26.65 -1.33
CA PRO A 574 -22.62 -26.31 -2.68
C PRO A 574 -23.25 -24.92 -2.78
N THR A 575 -23.45 -24.22 -1.67
CA THR A 575 -24.17 -22.93 -1.64
C THR A 575 -23.25 -21.73 -1.80
N THR A 576 -21.93 -21.89 -1.59
CA THR A 576 -20.93 -20.83 -1.71
C THR A 576 -20.62 -20.54 -3.18
N ARG A 577 -21.51 -19.84 -3.86
CA ARG A 577 -21.24 -19.31 -5.20
C ARG A 577 -20.55 -17.96 -5.06
N SER A 578 -19.25 -17.95 -5.28
CA SER A 578 -18.41 -16.75 -5.32
C SER A 578 -17.90 -16.54 -6.77
N TRP A 579 -17.16 -15.46 -7.01
CA TRP A 579 -16.59 -15.10 -8.33
C TRP A 579 -15.54 -16.09 -8.87
N PHE A 580 -15.35 -17.23 -8.21
CA PHE A 580 -14.43 -18.27 -8.63
C PHE A 580 -15.01 -19.10 -9.78
N LEU A 581 -14.34 -19.10 -10.92
CA LEU A 581 -14.81 -19.75 -12.14
C LEU A 581 -15.20 -21.23 -11.92
N ALA A 582 -14.41 -21.95 -11.14
CA ALA A 582 -14.65 -23.38 -10.85
C ALA A 582 -15.98 -23.67 -10.12
N LEU A 583 -16.57 -22.68 -9.45
CA LEU A 583 -17.85 -22.84 -8.74
C LEU A 583 -19.07 -22.55 -9.64
N HIS A 584 -18.85 -22.03 -10.85
CA HIS A 584 -19.90 -21.70 -11.82
C HIS A 584 -20.03 -22.71 -12.96
N VAL A 585 -19.11 -23.68 -13.05
CA VAL A 585 -19.16 -24.76 -14.04
C VAL A 585 -19.89 -25.99 -13.46
N PRO A 586 -20.44 -26.88 -14.31
CA PRO A 586 -21.01 -28.15 -13.84
C PRO A 586 -20.01 -28.93 -12.98
N ALA A 587 -20.50 -29.68 -11.98
CA ALA A 587 -19.66 -30.38 -11.00
C ALA A 587 -18.57 -31.27 -11.62
N ALA A 588 -18.85 -31.88 -12.78
CA ALA A 588 -17.87 -32.70 -13.51
C ALA A 588 -16.65 -31.89 -14.01
N TRP A 589 -16.82 -30.58 -14.25
CA TRP A 589 -15.77 -29.69 -14.76
C TRP A 589 -15.10 -28.84 -13.68
N ALA A 590 -15.63 -28.81 -12.45
CA ALA A 590 -15.11 -27.97 -11.38
C ALA A 590 -13.64 -28.30 -11.05
N TRP A 591 -13.31 -29.56 -10.83
CA TRP A 591 -11.93 -30.00 -10.55
C TRP A 591 -10.99 -29.84 -11.74
N PRO A 592 -11.35 -30.17 -13.00
CA PRO A 592 -10.55 -29.81 -14.16
C PRO A 592 -10.24 -28.33 -14.27
N VAL A 593 -11.22 -27.44 -14.01
CA VAL A 593 -10.99 -25.98 -14.03
C VAL A 593 -10.02 -25.56 -12.94
N VAL A 594 -10.15 -26.08 -11.71
CA VAL A 594 -9.18 -25.85 -10.62
C VAL A 594 -7.78 -26.27 -11.03
N ALA A 595 -7.63 -27.47 -11.60
CA ALA A 595 -6.33 -27.97 -12.04
C ALA A 595 -5.70 -27.07 -13.14
N VAL A 596 -6.52 -26.64 -14.11
CA VAL A 596 -6.07 -25.69 -15.15
C VAL A 596 -5.62 -24.36 -14.54
N MET A 597 -6.36 -23.80 -13.58
CA MET A 597 -6.00 -22.54 -12.93
C MET A 597 -4.70 -22.66 -12.13
N ILE A 598 -4.52 -23.76 -11.39
CA ILE A 598 -3.28 -24.02 -10.64
C ILE A 598 -2.09 -24.19 -11.59
N THR A 599 -2.23 -25.00 -12.65
CA THR A 599 -1.14 -25.23 -13.62
C THR A 599 -0.79 -23.97 -14.39
N LEU A 600 -1.79 -23.19 -14.82
CA LEU A 600 -1.59 -21.91 -15.51
C LEU A 600 -0.86 -20.92 -14.59
N GLY A 601 -1.30 -20.80 -13.33
CA GLY A 601 -0.66 -19.94 -12.34
C GLY A 601 0.78 -20.34 -12.07
N ALA A 602 1.06 -21.62 -11.88
CA ALA A 602 2.41 -22.14 -11.71
C ALA A 602 3.30 -21.89 -12.94
N THR A 603 2.76 -22.10 -14.14
CA THR A 603 3.47 -21.83 -15.41
C THR A 603 3.82 -20.36 -15.55
N LEU A 604 2.90 -19.45 -15.25
CA LEU A 604 3.16 -18.01 -15.26
C LEU A 604 4.26 -17.60 -14.27
N TYR A 605 4.29 -18.19 -13.08
CA TYR A 605 5.39 -18.00 -12.14
C TYR A 605 6.73 -18.52 -12.69
N CYS A 606 6.73 -19.72 -13.28
CA CYS A 606 7.92 -20.26 -13.93
C CYS A 606 8.43 -19.35 -15.05
N VAL A 607 7.55 -18.80 -15.89
CA VAL A 607 7.90 -17.82 -16.93
C VAL A 607 8.49 -16.55 -16.32
N SER A 608 7.88 -16.01 -15.25
CA SER A 608 8.37 -14.83 -14.56
C SER A 608 9.79 -15.05 -14.03
N VAL A 609 10.02 -16.14 -13.31
CA VAL A 609 11.34 -16.50 -12.74
C VAL A 609 12.36 -16.79 -13.85
N TRP A 610 11.98 -17.49 -14.91
CA TRP A 610 12.87 -17.80 -16.03
C TRP A 610 13.31 -16.54 -16.77
N ARG A 611 12.38 -15.63 -17.06
CA ARG A 611 12.68 -14.33 -17.70
C ARG A 611 13.62 -13.50 -16.83
N TYR A 612 13.35 -13.41 -15.54
CA TYR A 612 14.24 -12.73 -14.60
C TYR A 612 15.64 -13.35 -14.56
N ARG A 613 15.74 -14.69 -14.47
CA ARG A 613 17.03 -15.39 -14.49
C ARG A 613 17.79 -15.18 -15.80
N ARG A 614 17.10 -15.23 -16.95
CA ARG A 614 17.72 -14.99 -18.25
C ARG A 614 18.29 -13.58 -18.37
N ALA A 615 17.59 -12.56 -17.92
CA ALA A 615 18.08 -11.19 -17.87
C ALA A 615 19.27 -11.06 -16.89
N ALA A 616 19.22 -11.76 -15.75
CA ALA A 616 20.32 -11.80 -14.79
C ALA A 616 21.58 -12.48 -15.33
N THR A 617 21.46 -13.52 -16.16
CA THR A 617 22.60 -14.18 -16.81
C THR A 617 23.17 -13.33 -17.94
N ALA A 618 22.33 -12.67 -18.73
CA ALA A 618 22.78 -11.75 -19.78
C ALA A 618 23.60 -10.58 -19.19
N ALA A 619 23.15 -10.01 -18.07
CA ALA A 619 23.87 -8.95 -17.36
C ALA A 619 25.24 -9.41 -16.80
N ARG A 620 25.46 -10.71 -16.56
CA ARG A 620 26.74 -11.28 -16.14
C ARG A 620 27.69 -11.51 -17.30
N GLY A 621 27.19 -11.90 -18.48
CA GLY A 621 27.99 -12.23 -19.67
C GLY A 621 28.61 -11.00 -20.35
N THR A 622 28.12 -9.79 -20.08
CA THR A 622 28.68 -8.53 -20.60
C THR A 622 29.77 -7.91 -19.71
N ALA A 623 30.20 -8.59 -18.65
CA ALA A 623 31.36 -8.18 -17.86
C ALA A 623 32.62 -8.43 -18.70
N VAL A 624 33.18 -7.36 -19.31
CA VAL A 624 34.49 -7.39 -19.97
C VAL A 624 35.51 -7.85 -18.95
N PRO A 625 36.34 -8.89 -19.27
CA PRO A 625 37.43 -9.27 -18.39
C PRO A 625 38.38 -8.10 -18.26
N VAL A 626 38.66 -7.69 -17.01
CA VAL A 626 39.71 -6.71 -16.71
C VAL A 626 41.03 -7.37 -17.17
N PRO A 627 41.83 -6.69 -18.03
CA PRO A 627 43.14 -7.22 -18.37
C PRO A 627 43.97 -7.41 -17.10
N ALA A 628 44.62 -8.54 -16.99
CA ALA A 628 45.42 -8.92 -15.82
C ALA A 628 46.70 -8.08 -15.64
N ASP A 629 46.92 -7.09 -16.50
CA ASP A 629 48.14 -6.27 -16.58
C ASP A 629 47.78 -4.78 -16.45
N ALA A 630 47.57 -4.30 -15.20
CA ALA A 630 47.66 -2.89 -14.85
C ALA A 630 48.04 -2.75 -13.36
#